data_79d387530ec162355af1c01c5990d990
#
_entry.id   79d387530ec162355af1c01c5990d990
#
_cell.length_a   1.000
_cell.length_b   1.000
_cell.length_c   1.000
_cell.angle_alpha   90.00
_cell.angle_beta   90.00
_cell.angle_gamma   90.00
#
_symmetry.space_group_name_H-M   'P 1'
#
loop_
_entity.id
_entity.type
_entity.pdbx_description
1 polymer ?
#
loop_
_entity_poly.entity_id
_entity_poly.type
_entity_poly.pdbx_seq_one_letter_code
_entity_poly.pdbx_strand_id
1 'polypeptide(L)'
;MSTIYFLPKAGAVAQSAIKMELPDTAKTWQFNKKIASPQELQALSADTQFSKAICLSARPDEYAANGNLIPDRIDLSIVLSGSDLNNSIHRPERCMPAQGHTILSSSNQKLRISSGRQFEVKRLVSVQSQQVAGVKKREEYVNYHCVTYYFFVGHDQITNDHLGRTLIDMKDRIIRG
;
A
#
# COMPACT_ATOMS: atom_id res chain seq x y z
N MET A 1 -3.25 -43.80 -10.80
CA MET A 1 -4.12 -43.27 -11.84
C MET A 1 -4.88 -42.06 -11.34
N SER A 2 -4.58 -40.92 -11.90
CA SER A 2 -5.46 -39.78 -12.18
C SER A 2 -6.29 -39.18 -11.06
N THR A 3 -5.65 -38.42 -10.19
CA THR A 3 -6.32 -37.47 -9.26
C THR A 3 -6.03 -35.99 -9.63
N ILE A 4 -5.59 -35.75 -10.87
CA ILE A 4 -5.18 -34.40 -11.31
C ILE A 4 -6.36 -33.58 -11.87
N TYR A 5 -7.57 -34.15 -12.00
CA TYR A 5 -8.70 -33.51 -12.71
C TYR A 5 -9.61 -32.63 -11.84
N PHE A 6 -9.33 -32.43 -10.57
CA PHE A 6 -10.16 -31.59 -9.67
C PHE A 6 -9.48 -30.32 -9.14
N LEU A 7 -8.39 -29.90 -9.75
CA LEU A 7 -7.92 -28.55 -9.47
C LEU A 7 -8.84 -27.58 -10.23
N PRO A 8 -9.49 -26.63 -9.54
CA PRO A 8 -10.29 -25.60 -10.18
C PRO A 8 -9.42 -24.89 -11.22
N LYS A 9 -9.97 -24.67 -12.41
CA LYS A 9 -9.27 -23.94 -13.49
C LYS A 9 -8.83 -22.60 -12.91
N ALA A 10 -7.53 -22.36 -12.93
CA ALA A 10 -6.98 -21.06 -12.62
C ALA A 10 -7.60 -20.03 -13.60
N GLY A 11 -8.55 -19.24 -13.15
CA GLY A 11 -9.24 -18.29 -14.03
C GLY A 11 -10.53 -17.69 -13.48
N ALA A 12 -11.16 -18.32 -12.51
CA ALA A 12 -12.30 -17.69 -11.82
C ALA A 12 -11.80 -16.86 -10.63
N VAL A 13 -11.45 -15.60 -10.87
CA VAL A 13 -11.25 -14.66 -9.77
C VAL A 13 -12.63 -14.38 -9.17
N ALA A 14 -12.90 -14.88 -7.97
CA ALA A 14 -14.09 -14.50 -7.22
C ALA A 14 -14.12 -12.97 -7.13
N GLN A 15 -15.24 -12.35 -7.51
CA GLN A 15 -15.39 -10.90 -7.38
C GLN A 15 -15.12 -10.51 -5.92
N SER A 16 -14.14 -9.62 -5.73
CA SER A 16 -13.81 -9.13 -4.40
C SER A 16 -15.01 -8.38 -3.82
N ALA A 17 -15.39 -8.72 -2.59
CA ALA A 17 -16.40 -7.97 -1.84
C ALA A 17 -15.86 -6.61 -1.32
N ILE A 18 -14.59 -6.29 -1.60
CA ILE A 18 -13.95 -5.06 -1.14
C ILE A 18 -14.36 -3.91 -2.05
N LYS A 19 -14.97 -2.88 -1.47
CA LYS A 19 -15.20 -1.62 -2.17
C LYS A 19 -13.88 -0.88 -2.30
N MET A 20 -13.43 -0.68 -3.54
CA MET A 20 -12.19 0.04 -3.86
C MET A 20 -12.38 1.56 -3.90
N GLU A 21 -13.54 2.07 -3.50
CA GLU A 21 -13.80 3.51 -3.44
C GLU A 21 -13.23 4.12 -2.15
N LEU A 22 -12.44 5.16 -2.32
CA LEU A 22 -12.00 6.00 -1.20
C LEU A 22 -12.97 7.17 -1.02
N PRO A 23 -13.26 7.58 0.23
CA PRO A 23 -14.05 8.77 0.49
C PRO A 23 -13.32 10.03 -0.01
N ASP A 24 -14.02 11.13 -0.17
CA ASP A 24 -13.40 12.41 -0.50
C ASP A 24 -12.84 13.10 0.74
N THR A 25 -13.44 12.84 1.91
CA THR A 25 -12.99 13.36 3.20
C THR A 25 -13.18 12.35 4.32
N ALA A 26 -12.33 12.42 5.36
CA ALA A 26 -12.51 11.68 6.61
C ALA A 26 -12.00 12.54 7.78
N LYS A 27 -12.88 13.00 8.66
CA LYS A 27 -12.56 13.97 9.73
C LYS A 27 -11.94 15.24 9.12
N THR A 28 -10.68 15.55 9.51
CA THR A 28 -9.91 16.69 9.01
C THR A 28 -9.13 16.40 7.73
N TRP A 29 -9.13 15.15 7.25
CA TRP A 29 -8.38 14.72 6.08
C TRP A 29 -9.17 14.90 4.79
N GLN A 30 -8.54 15.48 3.78
CA GLN A 30 -9.02 15.57 2.40
C GLN A 30 -8.27 14.55 1.55
N PHE A 31 -8.99 13.78 0.74
CA PHE A 31 -8.45 12.70 -0.09
C PHE A 31 -8.35 13.14 -1.55
N ASN A 32 -7.15 13.46 -1.99
CA ASN A 32 -6.86 13.74 -3.38
C ASN A 32 -6.55 12.43 -4.11
N LYS A 33 -7.56 11.86 -4.77
CA LYS A 33 -7.46 10.57 -5.48
C LYS A 33 -6.39 10.62 -6.56
N LYS A 34 -5.62 9.52 -6.70
CA LYS A 34 -4.52 9.37 -7.66
C LYS A 34 -4.71 8.10 -8.47
N ILE A 35 -4.23 8.12 -9.70
CA ILE A 35 -4.09 6.92 -10.52
C ILE A 35 -2.76 6.22 -10.20
N ALA A 36 -2.68 4.91 -10.47
CA ALA A 36 -1.43 4.18 -10.38
C ALA A 36 -0.42 4.71 -11.40
N SER A 37 0.85 4.76 -11.02
CA SER A 37 1.91 5.19 -11.93
C SER A 37 2.17 4.13 -13.02
N PRO A 38 2.74 4.50 -14.18
CA PRO A 38 3.13 3.53 -15.21
C PRO A 38 4.06 2.43 -14.68
N GLN A 39 4.96 2.77 -13.76
CA GLN A 39 5.87 1.81 -13.13
C GLN A 39 5.11 0.79 -12.26
N GLU A 40 4.10 1.23 -11.52
CA GLU A 40 3.27 0.33 -10.72
C GLU A 40 2.44 -0.60 -11.60
N LEU A 41 1.88 -0.08 -12.70
CA LEU A 41 1.10 -0.87 -13.67
C LEU A 41 1.97 -1.90 -14.40
N GLN A 42 3.24 -1.60 -14.66
CA GLN A 42 4.19 -2.53 -15.28
C GLN A 42 4.74 -3.58 -14.31
N ALA A 43 4.85 -3.22 -13.03
CA ALA A 43 5.43 -4.10 -12.01
C ALA A 43 4.46 -5.17 -11.49
N LEU A 44 3.16 -4.99 -11.72
CA LEU A 44 2.11 -5.87 -11.22
C LEU A 44 1.29 -6.47 -12.36
N SER A 45 0.54 -7.50 -12.04
CA SER A 45 -0.35 -8.19 -12.99
C SER A 45 -1.37 -7.22 -13.60
N ALA A 46 -1.69 -7.39 -14.88
CA ALA A 46 -2.57 -6.50 -15.64
C ALA A 46 -4.00 -6.38 -15.06
N ASP A 47 -4.45 -7.39 -14.33
CA ASP A 47 -5.75 -7.43 -13.65
C ASP A 47 -5.71 -6.90 -12.21
N THR A 48 -4.57 -6.35 -11.75
CA THR A 48 -4.44 -5.70 -10.44
C THR A 48 -5.22 -4.38 -10.41
N GLN A 49 -6.03 -4.19 -9.38
CA GLN A 49 -6.76 -2.94 -9.19
C GLN A 49 -6.11 -2.09 -8.11
N PHE A 50 -6.19 -0.76 -8.29
CA PHE A 50 -5.60 0.22 -7.37
C PHE A 50 -6.65 1.23 -6.93
N SER A 51 -6.58 1.60 -5.65
CA SER A 51 -7.24 2.78 -5.12
C SER A 51 -6.25 3.58 -4.29
N LYS A 52 -5.91 4.78 -4.75
CA LYS A 52 -4.83 5.60 -4.21
C LYS A 52 -5.29 7.02 -3.93
N ALA A 53 -4.76 7.61 -2.87
CA ALA A 53 -4.98 9.02 -2.58
C ALA A 53 -3.76 9.63 -1.84
N ILE A 54 -3.54 10.92 -2.06
CA ILE A 54 -2.78 11.77 -1.15
C ILE A 54 -3.78 12.41 -0.21
N CYS A 55 -3.66 12.09 1.08
CA CYS A 55 -4.51 12.62 2.12
C CYS A 55 -3.78 13.78 2.81
N LEU A 56 -4.42 14.91 2.88
CA LEU A 56 -3.88 16.13 3.49
C LEU A 56 -4.77 16.57 4.64
N SER A 57 -4.16 17.00 5.75
CA SER A 57 -4.86 17.61 6.88
C SER A 57 -4.08 18.84 7.33
N ALA A 58 -4.78 19.98 7.47
CA ALA A 58 -4.13 21.21 7.93
C ALA A 58 -3.63 21.06 9.38
N ARG A 59 -2.40 21.53 9.63
CA ARG A 59 -1.87 21.74 10.97
C ARG A 59 -2.11 23.19 11.37
N PRO A 60 -2.90 23.46 12.41
CA PRO A 60 -3.34 24.82 12.69
C PRO A 60 -2.20 25.80 13.03
N ASP A 61 -1.05 25.31 13.47
CA ASP A 61 0.03 26.15 14.01
C ASP A 61 1.37 26.02 13.26
N GLU A 62 1.41 25.31 12.13
CA GLU A 62 2.65 25.14 11.36
C GLU A 62 2.58 25.85 10.00
N TYR A 63 3.46 26.83 9.79
CA TYR A 63 3.57 27.62 8.57
C TYR A 63 4.93 27.46 7.93
N ALA A 64 4.96 27.33 6.60
CA ALA A 64 6.18 27.42 5.81
C ALA A 64 6.75 28.85 5.80
N ALA A 65 7.99 29.02 5.37
CA ALA A 65 8.64 30.32 5.26
C ALA A 65 7.90 31.34 4.36
N ASN A 66 7.05 30.85 3.45
CA ASN A 66 6.20 31.65 2.56
C ASN A 66 4.82 31.97 3.18
N GLY A 67 4.59 31.66 4.45
CA GLY A 67 3.33 31.90 5.17
C GLY A 67 2.20 30.91 4.87
N ASN A 68 2.42 29.89 4.06
CA ASN A 68 1.43 28.84 3.80
C ASN A 68 1.40 27.80 4.94
N LEU A 69 0.24 27.31 5.30
CA LEU A 69 0.08 26.19 6.22
C LEU A 69 0.80 24.94 5.67
N ILE A 70 1.56 24.27 6.54
CA ILE A 70 2.18 22.98 6.23
C ILE A 70 1.17 21.88 6.57
N PRO A 71 0.63 21.13 5.61
CA PRO A 71 -0.30 20.05 5.90
C PRO A 71 0.44 18.80 6.36
N ASP A 72 -0.19 18.03 7.26
CA ASP A 72 0.13 16.62 7.39
C ASP A 72 -0.21 15.90 6.08
N ARG A 73 0.65 14.97 5.69
CA ARG A 73 0.46 14.19 4.47
C ARG A 73 0.52 12.69 4.76
N ILE A 74 -0.45 11.96 4.22
CA ILE A 74 -0.47 10.50 4.19
C ILE A 74 -0.69 10.06 2.74
N ASP A 75 0.19 9.21 2.23
CA ASP A 75 0.00 8.55 0.94
C ASP A 75 -0.67 7.20 1.19
N LEU A 76 -1.92 7.06 0.76
CA LEU A 76 -2.74 5.87 0.91
C LEU A 76 -2.77 5.06 -0.38
N SER A 77 -2.57 3.75 -0.28
CA SER A 77 -2.69 2.84 -1.42
C SER A 77 -3.38 1.55 -0.99
N ILE A 78 -4.46 1.19 -1.68
CA ILE A 78 -5.11 -0.11 -1.59
C ILE A 78 -4.82 -0.81 -2.92
N VAL A 79 -4.27 -2.02 -2.84
CA VAL A 79 -3.95 -2.85 -4.00
C VAL A 79 -4.73 -4.14 -3.89
N LEU A 80 -5.65 -4.36 -4.82
CA LEU A 80 -6.38 -5.61 -4.95
C LEU A 80 -5.64 -6.49 -5.96
N SER A 81 -5.10 -7.61 -5.47
CA SER A 81 -4.35 -8.55 -6.29
C SER A 81 -5.22 -9.18 -7.34
N GLY A 82 -4.68 -9.32 -8.55
CA GLY A 82 -5.29 -10.07 -9.63
C GLY A 82 -5.12 -11.60 -9.49
N SER A 83 -5.34 -12.30 -10.59
CA SER A 83 -5.28 -13.77 -10.66
C SER A 83 -3.87 -14.34 -10.51
N ASP A 84 -2.85 -13.60 -10.94
CA ASP A 84 -1.45 -14.00 -10.81
C ASP A 84 -0.89 -13.56 -9.46
N LEU A 85 -0.88 -14.48 -8.51
CA LEU A 85 -0.37 -14.23 -7.15
C LEU A 85 1.11 -13.86 -7.12
N ASN A 86 1.92 -14.41 -8.00
CA ASN A 86 3.38 -14.19 -7.96
C ASN A 86 3.74 -12.77 -8.37
N ASN A 87 3.03 -12.22 -9.36
CA ASN A 87 3.27 -10.88 -9.90
C ASN A 87 2.30 -9.83 -9.36
N SER A 88 1.26 -10.21 -8.62
CA SER A 88 0.31 -9.25 -8.02
C SER A 88 0.67 -8.87 -6.58
N ILE A 89 1.73 -9.45 -6.01
CA ILE A 89 2.13 -9.20 -4.63
C ILE A 89 3.00 -7.95 -4.54
N HIS A 90 2.37 -6.86 -4.16
CA HIS A 90 3.09 -5.65 -3.80
C HIS A 90 3.74 -5.79 -2.42
N ARG A 91 5.08 -5.79 -2.39
CA ARG A 91 5.86 -5.75 -1.14
C ARG A 91 6.50 -4.38 -1.04
N PRO A 92 6.13 -3.55 -0.06
CA PRO A 92 6.76 -2.25 0.14
C PRO A 92 8.28 -2.32 0.22
N GLU A 93 8.85 -3.33 0.89
CA GLU A 93 10.30 -3.52 1.00
C GLU A 93 11.01 -3.72 -0.34
N ARG A 94 10.30 -4.17 -1.37
CA ARG A 94 10.84 -4.32 -2.73
C ARG A 94 10.62 -3.07 -3.58
N CYS A 95 9.46 -2.43 -3.42
CA CYS A 95 9.05 -1.31 -4.27
C CYS A 95 9.61 0.03 -3.78
N MET A 96 9.71 0.21 -2.46
CA MET A 96 10.21 1.46 -1.88
C MET A 96 11.64 1.80 -2.28
N PRO A 97 12.62 0.85 -2.30
CA PRO A 97 13.96 1.16 -2.80
C PRO A 97 13.97 1.62 -4.26
N ALA A 98 13.14 1.03 -5.12
CA ALA A 98 12.99 1.48 -6.51
C ALA A 98 12.37 2.89 -6.65
N GLN A 99 11.71 3.37 -5.60
CA GLN A 99 11.13 4.73 -5.51
C GLN A 99 12.05 5.71 -4.76
N GLY A 100 13.32 5.35 -4.53
CA GLY A 100 14.31 6.22 -3.88
C GLY A 100 14.27 6.19 -2.36
N HIS A 101 13.63 5.18 -1.74
CA HIS A 101 13.64 5.01 -0.30
C HIS A 101 14.82 4.14 0.15
N THR A 102 15.49 4.56 1.22
CA THR A 102 16.38 3.72 2.01
C THR A 102 15.63 3.28 3.28
N ILE A 103 15.39 1.97 3.42
CA ILE A 103 14.69 1.42 4.60
C ILE A 103 15.69 1.36 5.75
N LEU A 104 15.37 2.04 6.85
CA LEU A 104 16.20 2.12 8.05
C LEU A 104 15.84 1.04 9.07
N SER A 105 14.54 0.74 9.21
CA SER A 105 14.07 -0.30 10.14
C SER A 105 12.75 -0.90 9.71
N SER A 106 12.51 -2.13 10.18
CA SER A 106 11.28 -2.88 9.97
C SER A 106 10.85 -3.52 11.29
N SER A 107 9.61 -3.35 11.69
CA SER A 107 9.07 -3.89 12.94
C SER A 107 7.57 -4.24 12.77
N ASN A 108 7.03 -5.02 13.70
CA ASN A 108 5.60 -5.24 13.80
C ASN A 108 5.00 -4.30 14.84
N GLN A 109 3.81 -3.80 14.57
CA GLN A 109 3.09 -2.92 15.50
C GLN A 109 1.63 -3.35 15.58
N LYS A 110 1.07 -3.39 16.80
CA LYS A 110 -0.36 -3.60 17.00
C LYS A 110 -1.10 -2.28 16.83
N LEU A 111 -2.10 -2.29 15.97
CA LEU A 111 -3.03 -1.17 15.81
C LEU A 111 -4.39 -1.54 16.39
N ARG A 112 -5.04 -0.55 16.98
CA ARG A 112 -6.41 -0.63 17.46
C ARG A 112 -7.27 0.32 16.66
N ILE A 113 -8.33 -0.21 16.03
CA ILE A 113 -9.32 0.62 15.34
C ILE A 113 -10.45 1.05 16.28
N SER A 114 -11.27 2.02 15.84
CA SER A 114 -12.36 2.60 16.64
C SER A 114 -13.40 1.59 17.15
N SER A 115 -13.58 0.47 16.45
CA SER A 115 -14.44 -0.65 16.91
C SER A 115 -13.83 -1.46 18.07
N GLY A 116 -12.64 -1.12 18.55
CA GLY A 116 -11.90 -1.87 19.58
C GLY A 116 -11.11 -3.06 19.06
N ARG A 117 -11.29 -3.48 17.81
CA ARG A 117 -10.54 -4.57 17.18
C ARG A 117 -9.06 -4.22 17.07
N GLN A 118 -8.20 -5.19 17.34
CA GLN A 118 -6.75 -5.06 17.22
C GLN A 118 -6.23 -6.01 16.14
N PHE A 119 -5.21 -5.59 15.43
CA PHE A 119 -4.47 -6.43 14.47
C PHE A 119 -3.03 -5.94 14.34
N GLU A 120 -2.16 -6.81 13.86
CA GLU A 120 -0.76 -6.48 13.63
C GLU A 120 -0.55 -5.94 12.22
N VAL A 121 0.29 -4.91 12.14
CA VAL A 121 0.74 -4.31 10.88
C VAL A 121 2.26 -4.34 10.82
N LYS A 122 2.81 -4.33 9.61
CA LYS A 122 4.22 -4.07 9.39
C LYS A 122 4.46 -2.57 9.39
N ARG A 123 5.46 -2.13 10.13
CA ARG A 123 5.91 -0.74 10.19
C ARG A 123 7.32 -0.64 9.62
N LEU A 124 7.51 0.15 8.60
CA LEU A 124 8.80 0.49 8.01
C LEU A 124 9.13 1.95 8.31
N VAL A 125 10.36 2.22 8.69
CA VAL A 125 10.93 3.57 8.73
C VAL A 125 11.91 3.70 7.59
N SER A 126 11.80 4.76 6.80
CA SER A 126 12.66 4.98 5.65
C SER A 126 12.99 6.45 5.46
N VAL A 127 14.05 6.71 4.68
CA VAL A 127 14.37 8.03 4.15
C VAL A 127 14.21 7.98 2.65
N GLN A 128 13.44 8.91 2.10
CA GLN A 128 13.31 9.12 0.66
C GLN A 128 14.10 10.36 0.26
N SER A 129 15.06 10.19 -0.64
CA SER A 129 15.83 11.30 -1.21
C SER A 129 15.20 11.75 -2.52
N GLN A 130 14.84 13.02 -2.59
CA GLN A 130 14.28 13.63 -3.81
C GLN A 130 15.16 14.77 -4.28
N GLN A 131 15.44 14.81 -5.58
CA GLN A 131 16.17 15.91 -6.20
C GLN A 131 15.30 17.16 -6.25
N VAL A 132 15.87 18.31 -5.84
CA VAL A 132 15.18 19.60 -5.92
C VAL A 132 15.19 20.10 -7.34
N ALA A 133 14.02 20.32 -7.91
CA ALA A 133 13.88 20.89 -9.26
C ALA A 133 14.30 22.37 -9.26
N GLY A 134 15.18 22.76 -10.22
CA GLY A 134 15.48 24.16 -10.50
C GLY A 134 16.87 24.67 -10.10
N VAL A 135 17.71 23.89 -9.44
CA VAL A 135 19.08 24.29 -9.08
C VAL A 135 20.07 23.78 -10.13
N LYS A 136 20.51 24.66 -11.04
CA LYS A 136 21.39 24.30 -12.18
C LYS A 136 22.85 24.01 -11.82
N LYS A 137 23.29 24.17 -10.56
CA LYS A 137 24.72 24.10 -10.21
C LYS A 137 25.14 23.15 -9.08
N ARG A 138 24.20 22.56 -8.37
CA ARG A 138 24.47 21.53 -7.37
C ARG A 138 23.25 20.63 -7.30
N GLU A 139 23.45 19.33 -7.34
CA GLU A 139 22.39 18.37 -7.07
C GLU A 139 22.03 18.47 -5.58
N GLU A 140 21.02 19.28 -5.27
CA GLU A 140 20.47 19.37 -3.93
C GLU A 140 19.39 18.31 -3.78
N TYR A 141 19.57 17.44 -2.79
CA TYR A 141 18.60 16.43 -2.40
C TYR A 141 17.95 16.84 -1.09
N VAL A 142 16.63 16.69 -1.03
CA VAL A 142 15.86 16.79 0.22
C VAL A 142 15.53 15.39 0.68
N ASN A 143 15.83 15.12 1.94
CA ASN A 143 15.57 13.85 2.58
C ASN A 143 14.28 13.90 3.39
N TYR A 144 13.30 13.11 3.01
CA TYR A 144 12.05 12.96 3.72
C TYR A 144 12.07 11.71 4.60
N HIS A 145 11.83 11.88 5.90
CA HIS A 145 11.61 10.76 6.81
C HIS A 145 10.19 10.26 6.67
N CYS A 146 10.04 8.98 6.32
CA CYS A 146 8.76 8.35 6.04
C CYS A 146 8.51 7.19 7.00
N VAL A 147 7.27 7.05 7.43
CA VAL A 147 6.79 5.87 8.16
C VAL A 147 5.70 5.22 7.33
N THR A 148 5.91 3.97 6.94
CA THR A 148 4.96 3.20 6.15
C THR A 148 4.36 2.10 7.01
N TYR A 149 3.04 2.02 7.04
CA TYR A 149 2.30 0.92 7.64
C TYR A 149 1.63 0.11 6.55
N TYR A 150 1.78 -1.21 6.60
CA TYR A 150 1.06 -2.07 5.68
C TYR A 150 0.63 -3.38 6.31
N PHE A 151 -0.38 -4.00 5.73
CA PHE A 151 -0.91 -5.31 6.08
C PHE A 151 -1.64 -5.89 4.87
N PHE A 152 -1.88 -7.19 4.92
CA PHE A 152 -2.63 -7.92 3.90
C PHE A 152 -3.97 -8.35 4.46
N VAL A 153 -5.00 -8.25 3.64
CA VAL A 153 -6.38 -8.63 3.97
C VAL A 153 -6.78 -9.77 3.05
N GLY A 154 -7.07 -10.91 3.62
CA GLY A 154 -7.80 -12.01 2.97
C GLY A 154 -9.28 -11.92 3.30
N HIS A 155 -10.03 -12.96 2.96
CA HIS A 155 -11.48 -12.97 3.17
C HIS A 155 -11.87 -12.82 4.65
N ASP A 156 -11.25 -13.58 5.52
CA ASP A 156 -11.57 -13.68 6.95
C ASP A 156 -10.38 -13.34 7.88
N GLN A 157 -9.21 -13.04 7.31
CA GLN A 157 -7.97 -12.88 8.06
C GLN A 157 -7.19 -11.64 7.62
N ILE A 158 -6.44 -11.09 8.57
CA ILE A 158 -5.48 -10.01 8.34
C ILE A 158 -4.11 -10.53 8.76
N THR A 159 -3.08 -10.28 7.97
CA THR A 159 -1.69 -10.60 8.28
C THR A 159 -0.76 -9.47 7.91
N ASN A 160 0.37 -9.38 8.62
CA ASN A 160 1.43 -8.40 8.36
C ASN A 160 2.66 -9.03 7.68
N ASP A 161 2.60 -10.31 7.36
CA ASP A 161 3.70 -11.02 6.72
C ASP A 161 3.27 -11.69 5.40
N HIS A 162 4.26 -11.91 4.54
CA HIS A 162 4.03 -12.43 3.21
C HIS A 162 3.69 -13.92 3.17
N LEU A 163 4.27 -14.72 4.06
CA LEU A 163 3.95 -16.15 4.12
C LEU A 163 2.50 -16.34 4.58
N GLY A 164 2.09 -15.61 5.63
CA GLY A 164 0.71 -15.59 6.09
C GLY A 164 -0.25 -15.22 4.97
N ARG A 165 0.08 -14.18 4.17
CA ARG A 165 -0.72 -13.81 2.99
C ARG A 165 -0.80 -14.95 1.98
N THR A 166 0.31 -15.58 1.61
CA THR A 166 0.32 -16.67 0.64
C THR A 166 -0.54 -17.85 1.11
N LEU A 167 -0.46 -18.19 2.40
CA LEU A 167 -1.28 -19.23 3.00
C LEU A 167 -2.77 -18.88 2.99
N ILE A 168 -3.13 -17.64 3.27
CA ILE A 168 -4.51 -17.14 3.19
C ILE A 168 -5.03 -17.27 1.76
N ASP A 169 -4.27 -16.78 0.77
CA ASP A 169 -4.65 -16.86 -0.63
C ASP A 169 -4.81 -18.31 -1.12
N MET A 170 -3.91 -19.21 -0.72
CA MET A 170 -4.03 -20.64 -1.04
C MET A 170 -5.29 -21.26 -0.41
N LYS A 171 -5.55 -20.95 0.85
CA LYS A 171 -6.76 -21.42 1.55
C LYS A 171 -8.02 -20.91 0.86
N ASP A 172 -8.09 -19.63 0.55
CA ASP A 172 -9.26 -19.01 -0.09
C ASP A 172 -9.54 -19.64 -1.47
N ARG A 173 -8.50 -19.94 -2.25
CA ARG A 173 -8.63 -20.62 -3.56
C ARG A 173 -9.07 -22.08 -3.44
N ILE A 174 -8.64 -22.82 -2.42
CA ILE A 174 -9.04 -24.22 -2.22
C ILE A 174 -10.49 -24.30 -1.74
N ILE A 175 -10.92 -23.39 -0.88
CA ILE A 175 -12.25 -23.47 -0.26
C ILE A 175 -13.34 -22.83 -1.14
N ARG A 176 -12.99 -21.83 -1.94
CA ARG A 176 -13.96 -20.95 -2.63
C ARG A 176 -13.77 -20.89 -4.15
N GLY A 177 -12.62 -21.40 -4.68
CA GLY A 177 -12.26 -21.47 -6.11
C GLY A 177 -13.17 -22.18 -6.93
#